data_f21af538a7a682cacdd5cd37107e7c53
#
_entry.id   f21af538a7a682cacdd5cd37107e7c53
#
_cell.length_a   1.000
_cell.length_b   1.000
_cell.length_c   1.000
_cell.angle_alpha   90.00
_cell.angle_beta   90.00
_cell.angle_gamma   90.00
#
_symmetry.space_group_name_H-M   'P 1'
#
loop_
_entity.id
_entity.type
_entity.pdbx_description
1 polymer ?
#
loop_
_entity_poly.entity_id
_entity_poly.type
_entity_poly.pdbx_seq_one_letter_code
_entity_poly.pdbx_strand_id
1 'polypeptide(L)'
;MTTPPLELATRLAATVESQHYTLYERGDECSIGLDAVMQVVIEPDGTVRRSDATLGPASSPCAGVAQALAGIPFEGWRAYGRADFELAHLLHGLGGSQGSRPLLTLSIPRAEIRLRPGQALLRALDSTDLDDLQARVVAQDAASEPAAGQPVQIGVDTHAGEEHLYKQHVAAALAEMHAHAYQKVILSRTVEAPADLDMVASYLAGRRCNTPARSFLLRDGDFQAYGFSPETVVEIDALGRVSTQPLAGTSALCGDSAENERLRRELLADPKEIAEHAVSVKLALQEMASICSPDSLGVSEFMEVSCRGSVQHLASRVSGRLASGRDAWSAFETLFPAVTASGIPKREALDSIRRHEPAPRGLYSGCVLLVDSDGAMDAALVLRAVYRHGERCWLQAGAGLVPSSTPEREWTETCEKLASVACHLRRRPLPDAAD
;
A
#
# COMPACT_ATOMS: atom_id res chain seq x y z
N MET A 1 20.91 -20.43 3.25
CA MET A 1 20.98 -19.05 2.77
C MET A 1 21.75 -18.19 3.77
N THR A 2 22.67 -17.40 3.27
CA THR A 2 23.55 -16.53 4.06
C THR A 2 23.15 -15.06 3.93
N THR A 3 22.56 -14.70 2.79
CA THR A 3 22.09 -13.32 2.49
C THR A 3 20.77 -13.04 3.23
N PRO A 4 20.61 -11.86 3.85
CA PRO A 4 19.32 -11.44 4.45
C PRO A 4 18.15 -11.51 3.44
N PRO A 5 16.94 -11.90 3.87
CA PRO A 5 15.79 -12.09 2.97
C PRO A 5 15.49 -10.90 2.06
N LEU A 6 15.51 -9.69 2.60
CA LEU A 6 15.26 -8.47 1.83
C LEU A 6 16.30 -8.24 0.73
N GLU A 7 17.59 -8.43 1.06
CA GLU A 7 18.69 -8.25 0.10
C GLU A 7 18.64 -9.30 -0.99
N LEU A 8 18.40 -10.55 -0.62
CA LEU A 8 18.25 -11.62 -1.60
C LEU A 8 17.02 -11.40 -2.51
N ALA A 9 15.89 -11.00 -1.93
CA ALA A 9 14.68 -10.69 -2.69
C ALA A 9 14.91 -9.55 -3.70
N THR A 10 15.63 -8.50 -3.29
CA THR A 10 15.95 -7.39 -4.20
C THR A 10 16.94 -7.77 -5.30
N ARG A 11 17.96 -8.59 -4.99
CA ARG A 11 18.87 -9.15 -6.02
C ARG A 11 18.10 -9.98 -7.04
N LEU A 12 17.20 -10.85 -6.56
CA LEU A 12 16.32 -11.64 -7.43
C LEU A 12 15.44 -10.72 -8.29
N ALA A 13 14.77 -9.72 -7.71
CA ALA A 13 13.94 -8.78 -8.45
C ALA A 13 14.72 -7.98 -9.52
N ALA A 14 16.00 -7.66 -9.27
CA ALA A 14 16.86 -6.98 -10.23
C ALA A 14 17.21 -7.85 -11.46
N THR A 15 17.16 -9.17 -11.33
CA THR A 15 17.47 -10.12 -12.41
C THR A 15 16.23 -10.69 -13.10
N VAL A 16 15.03 -10.32 -12.64
CA VAL A 16 13.77 -10.78 -13.23
C VAL A 16 13.54 -10.08 -14.57
N GLU A 17 13.49 -10.86 -15.64
CA GLU A 17 13.12 -10.38 -16.99
C GLU A 17 11.60 -10.28 -17.18
N SER A 18 10.82 -10.93 -16.30
CA SER A 18 9.37 -10.92 -16.36
C SER A 18 8.78 -9.52 -16.32
N GLN A 19 7.76 -9.30 -17.14
CA GLN A 19 6.96 -8.08 -17.12
C GLN A 19 5.95 -8.04 -15.96
N HIS A 20 5.80 -9.15 -15.23
CA HIS A 20 4.84 -9.28 -14.12
C HIS A 20 5.53 -9.92 -12.91
N TYR A 21 5.79 -9.13 -11.89
CA TYR A 21 6.21 -9.65 -10.59
C TYR A 21 5.75 -8.76 -9.45
N THR A 22 5.58 -9.35 -8.28
CA THR A 22 5.34 -8.62 -7.04
C THR A 22 6.23 -9.17 -5.94
N LEU A 23 7.09 -8.33 -5.38
CA LEU A 23 7.78 -8.55 -4.12
C LEU A 23 6.93 -7.93 -3.02
N TYR A 24 6.66 -8.70 -1.96
CA TYR A 24 5.92 -8.27 -0.79
C TYR A 24 6.64 -8.68 0.48
N GLU A 25 6.89 -7.73 1.37
CA GLU A 25 7.52 -7.94 2.67
C GLU A 25 6.49 -7.84 3.79
N ARG A 26 6.44 -8.89 4.62
CA ARG A 26 5.59 -8.97 5.81
C ARG A 26 6.35 -9.59 6.97
N GLY A 27 6.67 -8.78 7.98
CA GLY A 27 7.49 -9.25 9.11
C GLY A 27 8.88 -9.69 8.66
N ASP A 28 9.23 -10.94 8.90
CA ASP A 28 10.50 -11.57 8.51
C ASP A 28 10.46 -12.29 7.15
N GLU A 29 9.31 -12.30 6.49
CA GLU A 29 9.13 -12.93 5.18
C GLU A 29 9.17 -11.90 4.05
N CYS A 30 10.02 -12.14 3.06
CA CYS A 30 9.97 -11.52 1.74
C CYS A 30 9.48 -12.54 0.72
N SER A 31 8.36 -12.30 0.08
CA SER A 31 7.81 -13.18 -0.95
C SER A 31 7.83 -12.51 -2.31
N ILE A 32 8.07 -13.29 -3.36
CA ILE A 32 8.08 -12.83 -4.76
C ILE A 32 7.19 -13.76 -5.56
N GLY A 33 6.10 -13.22 -6.13
CA GLY A 33 5.32 -13.88 -7.15
C GLY A 33 5.81 -13.48 -8.53
N LEU A 34 6.08 -14.46 -9.39
CA LEU A 34 6.64 -14.28 -10.73
C LEU A 34 5.66 -14.77 -11.77
N ASP A 35 5.44 -13.96 -12.78
CA ASP A 35 4.48 -14.20 -13.87
C ASP A 35 3.07 -14.48 -13.35
N ALA A 36 2.09 -14.48 -14.21
CA ALA A 36 0.73 -14.81 -13.84
C ALA A 36 0.22 -15.98 -14.66
N VAL A 37 -0.13 -17.09 -14.00
CA VAL A 37 -0.83 -18.19 -14.64
C VAL A 37 -2.32 -17.91 -14.73
N MET A 38 -2.84 -17.14 -13.80
CA MET A 38 -4.24 -16.74 -13.72
C MET A 38 -4.35 -15.34 -13.13
N GLN A 39 -5.29 -14.57 -13.65
CA GLN A 39 -5.62 -13.25 -13.12
C GLN A 39 -7.11 -13.14 -12.84
N VAL A 40 -7.44 -12.44 -11.74
CA VAL A 40 -8.79 -11.99 -11.41
C VAL A 40 -8.74 -10.46 -11.36
N VAL A 41 -9.63 -9.81 -12.10
CA VAL A 41 -9.68 -8.34 -12.18
C VAL A 41 -11.07 -7.82 -11.89
N ILE A 42 -11.15 -6.62 -11.30
CA ILE A 42 -12.35 -5.77 -11.32
C ILE A 42 -12.11 -4.66 -12.32
N GLU A 43 -12.93 -4.62 -13.35
CA GLU A 43 -12.90 -3.59 -14.39
C GLU A 43 -13.46 -2.26 -13.87
N PRO A 44 -13.22 -1.13 -14.56
CA PRO A 44 -13.73 0.18 -14.16
C PRO A 44 -15.25 0.29 -14.02
N ASP A 45 -16.00 -0.57 -14.70
CA ASP A 45 -17.46 -0.66 -14.63
C ASP A 45 -17.97 -1.58 -13.49
N GLY A 46 -17.06 -2.22 -12.75
CA GLY A 46 -17.36 -3.19 -11.68
C GLY A 46 -17.49 -4.63 -12.15
N THR A 47 -17.34 -4.91 -13.45
CA THR A 47 -17.34 -6.28 -13.98
C THR A 47 -16.13 -7.03 -13.42
N VAL A 48 -16.37 -8.25 -12.89
CA VAL A 48 -15.30 -9.14 -12.45
C VAL A 48 -14.99 -10.13 -13.55
N ARG A 49 -13.71 -10.28 -13.86
CA ARG A 49 -13.23 -11.26 -14.85
C ARG A 49 -12.14 -12.15 -14.25
N ARG A 50 -12.11 -13.38 -14.71
CA ARG A 50 -11.00 -14.30 -14.50
C ARG A 50 -10.46 -14.74 -15.87
N SER A 51 -9.15 -14.77 -16.02
CA SER A 51 -8.49 -14.96 -17.32
C SER A 51 -8.84 -16.28 -18.03
N ASP A 52 -9.25 -17.31 -17.29
CA ASP A 52 -9.53 -18.67 -17.79
C ASP A 52 -11.01 -19.07 -17.72
N ALA A 53 -11.91 -18.22 -17.19
CA ALA A 53 -13.29 -18.60 -16.96
C ALA A 53 -14.28 -17.43 -17.08
N THR A 54 -15.49 -17.75 -17.53
CA THR A 54 -16.63 -16.84 -17.45
C THR A 54 -17.28 -16.96 -16.09
N LEU A 55 -17.48 -15.81 -15.42
CA LEU A 55 -18.08 -15.75 -14.10
C LEU A 55 -19.58 -15.44 -14.20
N GLY A 56 -20.36 -16.00 -13.28
CA GLY A 56 -21.77 -15.65 -13.10
C GLY A 56 -21.94 -14.29 -12.39
N PRO A 57 -23.19 -13.78 -12.34
CA PRO A 57 -23.48 -12.54 -11.63
C PRO A 57 -23.20 -12.70 -10.13
N ALA A 58 -22.67 -11.64 -9.53
CA ALA A 58 -22.37 -11.53 -8.08
C ALA A 58 -23.13 -10.37 -7.46
N SER A 59 -23.31 -10.39 -6.14
CA SER A 59 -24.02 -9.34 -5.38
C SER A 59 -23.22 -8.03 -5.28
N SER A 60 -21.88 -8.13 -5.33
CA SER A 60 -20.95 -7.01 -5.39
C SER A 60 -19.68 -7.41 -6.13
N PRO A 61 -18.85 -6.46 -6.56
CA PRO A 61 -17.56 -6.77 -7.17
C PRO A 61 -16.67 -7.64 -6.27
N CYS A 62 -16.63 -7.37 -4.97
CA CYS A 62 -15.85 -8.18 -4.01
C CYS A 62 -16.38 -9.60 -3.87
N ALA A 63 -17.71 -9.79 -3.86
CA ALA A 63 -18.33 -11.13 -3.91
C ALA A 63 -17.98 -11.86 -5.21
N GLY A 64 -17.90 -11.15 -6.33
CA GLY A 64 -17.45 -11.71 -7.63
C GLY A 64 -16.00 -12.18 -7.57
N VAL A 65 -15.11 -11.43 -6.91
CA VAL A 65 -13.73 -11.87 -6.69
C VAL A 65 -13.68 -13.11 -5.81
N ALA A 66 -14.44 -13.15 -4.71
CA ALA A 66 -14.53 -14.35 -3.86
C ALA A 66 -14.94 -15.58 -4.68
N GLN A 67 -15.97 -15.45 -5.53
CA GLN A 67 -16.43 -16.50 -6.44
C GLN A 67 -15.36 -16.93 -7.44
N ALA A 68 -14.63 -15.96 -8.02
CA ALA A 68 -13.54 -16.22 -8.94
C ALA A 68 -12.42 -17.04 -8.30
N LEU A 69 -12.03 -16.70 -7.07
CA LEU A 69 -10.97 -17.37 -6.33
C LEU A 69 -11.36 -18.77 -5.84
N ALA A 70 -12.62 -18.98 -5.46
CA ALA A 70 -13.13 -20.30 -5.04
C ALA A 70 -13.00 -21.37 -6.13
N GLY A 71 -12.96 -20.98 -7.40
CA GLY A 71 -12.84 -21.90 -8.54
C GLY A 71 -11.41 -22.14 -9.03
N ILE A 72 -10.37 -21.76 -8.28
CA ILE A 72 -8.97 -21.97 -8.67
C ILE A 72 -8.61 -23.46 -8.52
N PRO A 73 -8.08 -24.11 -9.58
CA PRO A 73 -7.81 -25.56 -9.58
C PRO A 73 -6.49 -25.97 -8.91
N PHE A 74 -5.74 -25.01 -8.34
CA PHE A 74 -4.44 -25.25 -7.70
C PHE A 74 -4.60 -25.29 -6.19
N GLU A 75 -3.91 -26.21 -5.52
CA GLU A 75 -3.90 -26.27 -4.06
C GLU A 75 -2.86 -25.29 -3.46
N GLY A 76 -3.20 -24.69 -2.32
CA GLY A 76 -2.31 -23.83 -1.55
C GLY A 76 -1.78 -22.63 -2.33
N TRP A 77 -2.53 -22.11 -3.30
CA TRP A 77 -2.16 -20.92 -4.06
C TRP A 77 -2.07 -19.68 -3.16
N ARG A 78 -1.24 -18.73 -3.58
CA ARG A 78 -1.24 -17.36 -3.09
C ARG A 78 -1.44 -16.42 -4.27
N ALA A 79 -2.35 -15.47 -4.11
CA ALA A 79 -2.51 -14.38 -5.05
C ALA A 79 -1.77 -13.13 -4.54
N TYR A 80 -1.11 -12.44 -5.46
CA TYR A 80 -0.49 -11.15 -5.27
C TYR A 80 -1.33 -10.11 -6.03
N GLY A 81 -1.65 -9.00 -5.38
CA GLY A 81 -2.53 -8.04 -6.04
C GLY A 81 -2.39 -6.61 -5.61
N ARG A 82 -3.11 -5.78 -6.33
CA ARG A 82 -3.28 -4.36 -6.05
C ARG A 82 -4.74 -3.95 -6.25
N ALA A 83 -5.19 -2.99 -5.46
CA ALA A 83 -6.45 -2.29 -5.67
C ALA A 83 -6.19 -0.80 -5.74
N ASP A 84 -6.63 -0.17 -6.84
CA ASP A 84 -6.55 1.26 -7.04
C ASP A 84 -7.61 1.97 -6.17
N PHE A 85 -7.32 3.19 -5.74
CA PHE A 85 -8.20 3.98 -4.85
C PHE A 85 -9.61 4.14 -5.41
N GLU A 86 -9.74 4.24 -6.73
CA GLU A 86 -11.00 4.42 -7.43
C GLU A 86 -11.97 3.25 -7.27
N LEU A 87 -11.50 2.07 -6.86
CA LEU A 87 -12.39 0.98 -6.44
C LEU A 87 -13.35 1.43 -5.33
N ALA A 88 -12.88 2.33 -4.44
CA ALA A 88 -13.72 2.89 -3.38
C ALA A 88 -14.94 3.65 -3.92
N HIS A 89 -14.82 4.34 -5.04
CA HIS A 89 -15.98 5.03 -5.65
C HIS A 89 -17.08 4.04 -6.02
N LEU A 90 -16.69 2.89 -6.56
CA LEU A 90 -17.62 1.83 -6.91
C LEU A 90 -18.27 1.22 -5.66
N LEU A 91 -17.45 0.86 -4.65
CA LEU A 91 -17.92 0.23 -3.42
C LEU A 91 -18.83 1.13 -2.58
N HIS A 92 -18.62 2.45 -2.64
CA HIS A 92 -19.43 3.43 -1.91
C HIS A 92 -20.52 4.13 -2.77
N GLY A 93 -20.83 3.57 -3.94
CA GLY A 93 -21.96 4.01 -4.76
C GLY A 93 -21.79 5.39 -5.42
N LEU A 94 -20.55 5.79 -5.72
CA LEU A 94 -20.22 7.03 -6.45
C LEU A 94 -20.06 6.80 -7.96
N GLY A 95 -20.32 5.59 -8.43
CA GLY A 95 -20.15 5.18 -9.82
C GLY A 95 -18.76 4.65 -10.15
N GLY A 96 -18.61 4.06 -11.32
CA GLY A 96 -17.34 3.53 -11.81
C GLY A 96 -16.33 4.61 -12.18
N SER A 97 -15.09 4.21 -12.38
CA SER A 97 -14.01 5.06 -12.87
C SER A 97 -14.09 5.20 -14.39
N GLN A 98 -13.72 6.36 -14.93
CA GLN A 98 -13.54 6.55 -16.38
C GLN A 98 -12.17 6.09 -16.88
N GLY A 99 -11.35 5.48 -16.02
CA GLY A 99 -10.05 4.92 -16.38
C GLY A 99 -10.16 3.68 -17.26
N SER A 100 -9.08 3.34 -17.94
CA SER A 100 -8.99 2.12 -18.79
C SER A 100 -8.32 0.95 -18.07
N ARG A 101 -7.76 1.17 -16.87
CA ARG A 101 -7.07 0.14 -16.09
C ARG A 101 -8.01 -0.54 -15.10
N PRO A 102 -7.85 -1.84 -14.85
CA PRO A 102 -8.60 -2.53 -13.81
C PRO A 102 -8.42 -1.86 -12.44
N LEU A 103 -9.52 -1.76 -11.69
CA LEU A 103 -9.58 -1.21 -10.32
C LEU A 103 -8.98 -2.15 -9.28
N LEU A 104 -9.01 -3.45 -9.56
CA LEU A 104 -8.34 -4.48 -8.79
C LEU A 104 -7.72 -5.50 -9.75
N THR A 105 -6.51 -5.92 -9.45
CA THR A 105 -5.83 -7.02 -10.15
C THR A 105 -5.25 -7.97 -9.10
N LEU A 106 -5.59 -9.24 -9.20
CA LEU A 106 -4.98 -10.34 -8.44
C LEU A 106 -4.33 -11.29 -9.43
N SER A 107 -3.10 -11.66 -9.17
CA SER A 107 -2.33 -12.60 -9.99
C SER A 107 -1.94 -13.83 -9.17
N ILE A 108 -2.31 -15.00 -9.64
CA ILE A 108 -1.75 -16.26 -9.16
C ILE A 108 -0.44 -16.47 -9.91
N PRO A 109 0.71 -16.48 -9.23
CA PRO A 109 1.99 -16.57 -9.90
C PRO A 109 2.26 -17.96 -10.45
N ARG A 110 3.00 -18.03 -11.57
CA ARG A 110 3.53 -19.27 -12.15
C ARG A 110 4.62 -19.87 -11.25
N ALA A 111 5.45 -18.98 -10.66
CA ALA A 111 6.49 -19.36 -9.73
C ALA A 111 6.50 -18.40 -8.53
N GLU A 112 6.81 -18.92 -7.36
CA GLU A 112 6.82 -18.17 -6.10
C GLU A 112 8.07 -18.49 -5.28
N ILE A 113 8.67 -17.44 -4.72
CA ILE A 113 9.78 -17.52 -3.78
C ILE A 113 9.31 -16.90 -2.46
N ARG A 114 9.44 -17.62 -1.35
CA ARG A 114 9.25 -17.08 0.01
C ARG A 114 10.55 -17.22 0.78
N LEU A 115 11.13 -16.10 1.17
CA LEU A 115 12.40 -16.00 1.87
C LEU A 115 12.16 -15.62 3.32
N ARG A 116 12.75 -16.39 4.23
CA ARG A 116 12.87 -16.09 5.66
C ARG A 116 14.32 -16.27 6.10
N PRO A 117 14.72 -15.77 7.27
CA PRO A 117 16.09 -15.97 7.75
C PRO A 117 16.51 -17.45 7.69
N GLY A 118 17.54 -17.75 6.89
CA GLY A 118 18.08 -19.10 6.70
C GLY A 118 17.24 -20.06 5.84
N GLN A 119 16.07 -19.66 5.33
CA GLN A 119 15.13 -20.54 4.63
C GLN A 119 14.60 -19.91 3.34
N ALA A 120 14.43 -20.76 2.30
CA ALA A 120 13.68 -20.42 1.10
C ALA A 120 12.63 -21.51 0.82
N LEU A 121 11.38 -21.12 0.64
CA LEU A 121 10.35 -21.97 0.07
C LEU A 121 10.17 -21.57 -1.39
N LEU A 122 10.31 -22.54 -2.29
CA LEU A 122 10.16 -22.37 -3.73
C LEU A 122 8.94 -23.16 -4.20
N ARG A 123 8.14 -22.55 -5.05
CA ARG A 123 6.94 -23.17 -5.64
C ARG A 123 6.90 -22.83 -7.13
N ALA A 124 6.58 -23.78 -7.96
CA ALA A 124 6.38 -23.58 -9.39
C ALA A 124 5.33 -24.56 -9.89
N LEU A 125 4.78 -24.31 -11.08
CA LEU A 125 3.79 -25.19 -11.71
C LEU A 125 4.39 -26.49 -12.23
N ASP A 126 5.65 -26.45 -12.65
CA ASP A 126 6.34 -27.62 -13.17
C ASP A 126 7.78 -27.72 -12.61
N SER A 127 8.40 -28.89 -12.84
CA SER A 127 9.74 -29.17 -12.32
C SER A 127 10.83 -28.33 -12.97
N THR A 128 10.69 -27.97 -14.23
CA THR A 128 11.67 -27.14 -14.95
C THR A 128 11.73 -25.75 -14.37
N ASP A 129 10.56 -25.12 -14.19
CA ASP A 129 10.46 -23.81 -13.51
C ASP A 129 11.03 -23.86 -12.09
N LEU A 130 10.81 -24.98 -11.37
CA LEU A 130 11.32 -25.13 -10.01
C LEU A 130 12.85 -25.24 -9.96
N ASP A 131 13.45 -26.02 -10.88
CA ASP A 131 14.90 -26.17 -10.99
C ASP A 131 15.58 -24.85 -11.36
N ASP A 132 15.01 -24.10 -12.30
CA ASP A 132 15.48 -22.77 -12.69
C ASP A 132 15.40 -21.78 -11.51
N LEU A 133 14.29 -21.81 -10.78
CA LEU A 133 14.08 -20.95 -9.62
C LEU A 133 15.10 -21.25 -8.52
N GLN A 134 15.35 -22.54 -8.26
CA GLN A 134 16.36 -22.96 -7.29
C GLN A 134 17.76 -22.51 -7.70
N ALA A 135 18.14 -22.70 -8.97
CA ALA A 135 19.43 -22.27 -9.49
C ALA A 135 19.63 -20.76 -9.34
N ARG A 136 18.60 -19.95 -9.65
CA ARG A 136 18.62 -18.48 -9.47
C ARG A 136 18.80 -18.09 -8.01
N VAL A 137 18.05 -18.68 -7.09
CA VAL A 137 18.16 -18.38 -5.66
C VAL A 137 19.55 -18.70 -5.13
N VAL A 138 20.10 -19.88 -5.48
CA VAL A 138 21.45 -20.30 -5.08
C VAL A 138 22.51 -19.34 -5.65
N ALA A 139 22.41 -18.99 -6.93
CA ALA A 139 23.34 -18.07 -7.57
C ALA A 139 23.33 -16.68 -6.92
N GLN A 140 22.15 -16.12 -6.60
CA GLN A 140 22.02 -14.80 -5.97
C GLN A 140 22.41 -14.81 -4.48
N ASP A 141 22.23 -15.93 -3.74
CA ASP A 141 22.71 -16.06 -2.37
C ASP A 141 24.25 -16.16 -2.29
N ALA A 142 24.87 -16.77 -3.30
CA ALA A 142 26.34 -16.89 -3.40
C ALA A 142 27.00 -15.65 -4.02
N ALA A 143 26.27 -14.79 -4.69
CA ALA A 143 26.80 -13.61 -5.36
C ALA A 143 27.34 -12.61 -4.32
N SER A 144 28.58 -12.15 -4.54
CA SER A 144 29.10 -10.94 -3.87
C SER A 144 28.31 -9.71 -4.35
N GLU A 145 28.31 -8.63 -3.57
CA GLU A 145 27.72 -7.37 -4.06
C GLU A 145 28.33 -7.00 -5.42
N PRO A 146 27.51 -6.61 -6.42
CA PRO A 146 28.03 -6.31 -7.74
C PRO A 146 29.05 -5.16 -7.65
N ALA A 147 30.22 -5.36 -8.24
CA ALA A 147 31.26 -4.35 -8.38
C ALA A 147 30.88 -3.23 -9.38
N ALA A 148 29.73 -3.33 -10.05
CA ALA A 148 29.17 -2.30 -10.91
C ALA A 148 28.80 -1.07 -10.06
N GLY A 149 29.19 0.12 -10.53
CA GLY A 149 29.11 1.40 -9.83
C GLY A 149 27.85 1.58 -8.96
N GLN A 150 28.05 2.13 -7.77
CA GLN A 150 26.95 2.31 -6.82
C GLN A 150 25.85 3.21 -7.43
N PRO A 151 24.56 2.85 -7.28
CA PRO A 151 23.46 3.68 -7.74
C PRO A 151 23.58 5.10 -7.18
N VAL A 152 23.50 6.11 -8.06
CA VAL A 152 23.67 7.51 -7.68
C VAL A 152 22.38 8.05 -7.10
N GLN A 153 22.46 8.73 -5.96
CA GLN A 153 21.32 9.44 -5.39
C GLN A 153 20.90 10.59 -6.28
N ILE A 154 19.58 10.73 -6.47
CA ILE A 154 19.00 11.84 -7.23
C ILE A 154 18.06 12.64 -6.36
N GLY A 155 18.03 13.97 -6.59
CA GLY A 155 17.11 14.86 -5.91
C GLY A 155 15.81 15.04 -6.69
N VAL A 156 14.73 15.23 -5.96
CA VAL A 156 13.44 15.69 -6.48
C VAL A 156 13.01 16.89 -5.66
N ASP A 157 12.60 17.95 -6.35
CA ASP A 157 12.05 19.13 -5.68
C ASP A 157 10.65 18.81 -5.16
N THR A 158 10.53 18.56 -3.86
CA THR A 158 9.26 18.23 -3.20
C THR A 158 8.34 19.44 -3.01
N HIS A 159 8.83 20.66 -3.28
CA HIS A 159 8.05 21.89 -3.36
C HIS A 159 7.59 22.19 -4.78
N ALA A 160 8.01 21.39 -5.77
CA ALA A 160 7.50 21.51 -7.12
C ALA A 160 6.00 21.22 -7.18
N GLY A 161 5.34 21.81 -8.16
CA GLY A 161 3.91 21.64 -8.44
C GLY A 161 3.11 22.90 -8.18
N GLU A 162 1.80 22.75 -8.28
CA GLU A 162 0.86 23.89 -8.21
C GLU A 162 0.47 24.19 -6.75
N GLU A 163 1.40 24.77 -5.98
CA GLU A 163 1.18 25.14 -4.57
C GLU A 163 -0.12 25.94 -4.39
N HIS A 164 -0.33 26.94 -5.24
CA HIS A 164 -1.51 27.79 -5.16
C HIS A 164 -2.80 26.99 -5.36
N LEU A 165 -2.85 26.09 -6.35
CA LEU A 165 -3.99 25.24 -6.63
C LEU A 165 -4.29 24.28 -5.49
N TYR A 166 -3.26 23.62 -4.96
CA TYR A 166 -3.42 22.74 -3.80
C TYR A 166 -3.99 23.49 -2.59
N LYS A 167 -3.44 24.67 -2.27
CA LYS A 167 -3.95 25.52 -1.18
C LYS A 167 -5.38 25.99 -1.41
N GLN A 168 -5.76 26.28 -2.66
CA GLN A 168 -7.16 26.59 -3.00
C GLN A 168 -8.09 25.38 -2.74
N HIS A 169 -7.69 24.17 -3.13
CA HIS A 169 -8.48 22.97 -2.88
C HIS A 169 -8.61 22.70 -1.36
N VAL A 170 -7.54 22.88 -0.60
CA VAL A 170 -7.57 22.79 0.87
C VAL A 170 -8.56 23.81 1.45
N ALA A 171 -8.49 25.07 1.04
CA ALA A 171 -9.40 26.12 1.52
C ALA A 171 -10.87 25.82 1.18
N ALA A 172 -11.14 25.28 -0.02
CA ALA A 172 -12.49 24.88 -0.43
C ALA A 172 -13.00 23.71 0.41
N ALA A 173 -12.18 22.69 0.64
CA ALA A 173 -12.53 21.56 1.50
C ALA A 173 -12.79 21.99 2.96
N LEU A 174 -12.01 22.91 3.50
CA LEU A 174 -12.25 23.48 4.82
C LEU A 174 -13.59 24.25 4.90
N ALA A 175 -13.96 24.99 3.85
CA ALA A 175 -15.27 25.64 3.77
C ALA A 175 -16.43 24.62 3.78
N GLU A 176 -16.28 23.50 3.08
CA GLU A 176 -17.26 22.40 3.09
C GLU A 176 -17.36 21.76 4.49
N MET A 177 -16.24 21.56 5.21
CA MET A 177 -16.24 21.06 6.59
C MET A 177 -16.94 22.04 7.55
N HIS A 178 -16.69 23.34 7.42
CA HIS A 178 -17.39 24.35 8.23
C HIS A 178 -18.88 24.39 7.93
N ALA A 179 -19.29 24.01 6.72
CA ALA A 179 -20.69 23.79 6.36
C ALA A 179 -21.24 22.41 6.77
N HIS A 180 -20.46 21.62 7.54
CA HIS A 180 -20.81 20.28 8.05
C HIS A 180 -21.04 19.22 6.97
N ALA A 181 -20.43 19.35 5.79
CA ALA A 181 -20.53 18.34 4.74
C ALA A 181 -19.81 17.02 5.14
N TYR A 182 -18.67 17.13 5.82
CA TYR A 182 -17.90 16.01 6.38
C TYR A 182 -16.96 16.52 7.48
N GLN A 183 -16.35 15.60 8.23
CA GLN A 183 -15.51 15.93 9.41
C GLN A 183 -14.02 15.89 9.11
N LYS A 184 -13.60 15.03 8.16
CA LYS A 184 -12.22 14.81 7.77
C LYS A 184 -12.15 14.45 6.29
N VAL A 185 -11.14 14.95 5.59
CA VAL A 185 -10.80 14.51 4.23
C VAL A 185 -9.28 14.51 4.05
N ILE A 186 -8.77 13.61 3.24
CA ILE A 186 -7.35 13.60 2.84
C ILE A 186 -7.27 14.16 1.42
N LEU A 187 -6.55 15.26 1.22
CA LEU A 187 -6.25 15.77 -0.12
C LEU A 187 -4.77 15.56 -0.46
N SER A 188 -4.52 15.11 -1.69
CA SER A 188 -3.18 14.77 -2.15
C SER A 188 -2.72 15.59 -3.35
N ARG A 189 -1.41 15.56 -3.60
CA ARG A 189 -0.76 16.11 -4.78
C ARG A 189 0.36 15.22 -5.26
N THR A 190 0.73 15.36 -6.52
CA THR A 190 1.82 14.63 -7.16
C THR A 190 3.03 15.52 -7.39
N VAL A 191 4.22 14.89 -7.43
CA VAL A 191 5.47 15.52 -7.86
C VAL A 191 6.15 14.57 -8.85
N GLU A 192 6.58 15.09 -9.99
CA GLU A 192 7.28 14.31 -11.00
C GLU A 192 8.70 13.94 -10.53
N ALA A 193 9.13 12.74 -10.91
CA ALA A 193 10.46 12.21 -10.67
C ALA A 193 11.15 11.91 -12.01
N PRO A 194 12.49 11.85 -12.06
CA PRO A 194 13.22 11.52 -13.28
C PRO A 194 12.86 10.14 -13.84
N ALA A 195 12.74 10.04 -15.17
CA ALA A 195 12.39 8.79 -15.86
C ALA A 195 13.47 7.70 -15.76
N ASP A 196 14.74 8.08 -15.55
CA ASP A 196 15.90 7.17 -15.42
C ASP A 196 16.05 6.54 -14.02
N LEU A 197 15.02 6.62 -13.20
CA LEU A 197 15.00 6.06 -11.85
C LEU A 197 15.21 4.54 -11.87
N ASP A 198 16.08 4.04 -11.00
CA ASP A 198 16.19 2.60 -10.72
C ASP A 198 15.21 2.22 -9.58
N MET A 199 14.10 1.58 -9.94
CA MET A 199 13.04 1.23 -8.99
C MET A 199 13.53 0.24 -7.92
N VAL A 200 14.35 -0.76 -8.29
CA VAL A 200 14.87 -1.79 -7.37
C VAL A 200 15.89 -1.18 -6.41
N ALA A 201 16.85 -0.43 -6.92
CA ALA A 201 17.87 0.22 -6.09
C ALA A 201 17.25 1.27 -5.15
N SER A 202 16.27 2.04 -5.64
CA SER A 202 15.54 3.01 -4.83
C SER A 202 14.71 2.34 -3.72
N TYR A 203 14.03 1.24 -4.05
CA TYR A 203 13.30 0.44 -3.07
C TYR A 203 14.23 -0.05 -1.95
N LEU A 204 15.37 -0.68 -2.28
CA LEU A 204 16.30 -1.19 -1.29
C LEU A 204 16.87 -0.05 -0.42
N ALA A 205 17.29 1.06 -1.04
CA ALA A 205 17.81 2.22 -0.32
C ALA A 205 16.77 2.80 0.65
N GLY A 206 15.53 2.97 0.19
CA GLY A 206 14.45 3.47 1.02
C GLY A 206 14.06 2.49 2.14
N ARG A 207 13.98 1.19 1.85
CA ARG A 207 13.60 0.20 2.85
C ARG A 207 14.60 0.09 4.01
N ARG A 208 15.89 0.21 3.73
CA ARG A 208 16.94 0.23 4.76
C ARG A 208 16.80 1.40 5.75
N CYS A 209 16.17 2.49 5.33
CA CYS A 209 15.96 3.70 6.16
C CYS A 209 14.53 3.81 6.72
N ASN A 210 13.63 2.88 6.39
CA ASN A 210 12.24 2.88 6.83
C ASN A 210 11.92 1.63 7.65
N THR A 211 10.92 1.76 8.55
CA THR A 211 10.37 0.68 9.36
C THR A 211 8.87 0.52 9.08
N PRO A 212 8.48 0.13 7.84
CA PRO A 212 7.09 0.03 7.46
C PRO A 212 6.42 -1.18 8.12
N ALA A 213 5.08 -1.18 8.20
CA ALA A 213 4.31 -2.36 8.52
C ALA A 213 4.43 -3.41 7.41
N ARG A 214 4.44 -2.95 6.14
CA ARG A 214 4.66 -3.75 4.93
C ARG A 214 5.48 -2.94 3.93
N SER A 215 6.26 -3.63 3.10
CA SER A 215 6.83 -2.98 1.91
C SER A 215 6.60 -3.83 0.67
N PHE A 216 6.61 -3.19 -0.47
CA PHE A 216 6.36 -3.86 -1.74
C PHE A 216 7.16 -3.23 -2.89
N LEU A 217 7.43 -4.04 -3.90
CA LEU A 217 7.93 -3.63 -5.21
C LEU A 217 7.21 -4.46 -6.26
N LEU A 218 6.59 -3.83 -7.23
CA LEU A 218 5.82 -4.53 -8.26
C LEU A 218 6.11 -3.98 -9.67
N ARG A 219 5.94 -4.87 -10.64
CA ARG A 219 5.86 -4.57 -12.08
C ARG A 219 4.65 -5.28 -12.66
N ASP A 220 3.86 -4.57 -13.43
CA ASP A 220 2.68 -5.05 -14.12
C ASP A 220 2.64 -4.41 -15.52
N GLY A 221 3.35 -5.05 -16.48
CA GLY A 221 3.63 -4.48 -17.78
C GLY A 221 4.50 -3.23 -17.69
N ASP A 222 4.01 -2.13 -18.21
CA ASP A 222 4.66 -0.81 -18.17
C ASP A 222 4.43 -0.04 -16.87
N PHE A 223 3.57 -0.54 -15.98
CA PHE A 223 3.36 0.01 -14.67
C PHE A 223 4.31 -0.62 -13.63
N GLN A 224 4.97 0.22 -12.85
CA GLN A 224 5.82 -0.19 -11.74
C GLN A 224 5.51 0.68 -10.53
N ALA A 225 5.60 0.10 -9.34
CA ALA A 225 5.51 0.84 -8.10
C ALA A 225 6.31 0.16 -7.00
N TYR A 226 6.80 0.95 -6.06
CA TYR A 226 7.25 0.45 -4.76
C TYR A 226 6.79 1.37 -3.65
N GLY A 227 6.69 0.84 -2.43
CA GLY A 227 6.24 1.66 -1.30
C GLY A 227 6.54 1.04 0.06
N PHE A 228 6.40 1.90 1.08
CA PHE A 228 6.67 1.62 2.48
C PHE A 228 5.39 1.89 3.28
N SER A 229 4.48 0.91 3.27
CA SER A 229 3.16 1.01 3.89
C SER A 229 3.28 1.17 5.40
N PRO A 230 2.79 2.26 5.99
CA PRO A 230 2.88 2.45 7.43
C PRO A 230 1.87 1.59 8.21
N GLU A 231 0.77 1.20 7.57
CA GLU A 231 -0.37 0.50 8.18
C GLU A 231 -1.01 -0.50 7.23
N THR A 232 -1.85 -1.37 7.78
CA THR A 232 -2.69 -2.32 7.04
C THR A 232 -4.13 -1.85 7.00
N VAL A 233 -4.77 -2.00 5.83
CA VAL A 233 -6.22 -1.76 5.65
C VAL A 233 -7.00 -2.88 6.33
N VAL A 234 -6.63 -4.12 6.05
CA VAL A 234 -7.21 -5.32 6.65
C VAL A 234 -6.20 -6.46 6.71
N GLU A 235 -6.17 -7.16 7.82
CA GLU A 235 -5.46 -8.43 8.00
C GLU A 235 -6.45 -9.49 8.44
N ILE A 236 -6.43 -10.66 7.80
CA ILE A 236 -7.31 -11.80 8.12
C ILE A 236 -6.46 -13.06 8.12
N ASP A 237 -6.55 -13.85 9.17
CA ASP A 237 -5.90 -15.16 9.21
C ASP A 237 -6.84 -16.29 8.75
N ALA A 238 -6.29 -17.48 8.55
CA ALA A 238 -7.03 -18.68 8.13
C ALA A 238 -8.15 -19.10 9.10
N LEU A 239 -8.17 -18.56 10.31
CA LEU A 239 -9.22 -18.81 11.33
C LEU A 239 -10.30 -17.73 11.34
N GLY A 240 -10.26 -16.79 10.39
CA GLY A 240 -11.21 -15.68 10.27
C GLY A 240 -11.05 -14.62 11.36
N ARG A 241 -9.87 -14.53 12.01
CA ARG A 241 -9.56 -13.37 12.85
C ARG A 241 -9.18 -12.21 11.94
N VAL A 242 -9.92 -11.12 12.08
CA VAL A 242 -9.76 -9.91 11.28
C VAL A 242 -9.25 -8.77 12.14
N SER A 243 -8.35 -7.95 11.60
CA SER A 243 -7.90 -6.70 12.22
C SER A 243 -7.65 -5.60 11.21
N THR A 244 -7.76 -4.35 11.67
CA THR A 244 -7.35 -3.14 10.97
C THR A 244 -6.55 -2.26 11.92
N GLN A 245 -5.58 -1.50 11.38
CA GLN A 245 -4.68 -0.70 12.21
C GLN A 245 -4.71 0.77 11.78
N PRO A 246 -5.70 1.56 12.28
CA PRO A 246 -5.69 2.99 12.02
C PRO A 246 -4.49 3.67 12.67
N LEU A 247 -3.79 4.50 11.87
CA LEU A 247 -2.70 5.38 12.28
C LEU A 247 -3.14 6.83 12.06
N ALA A 248 -3.17 7.63 13.12
CA ALA A 248 -3.45 9.06 13.01
C ALA A 248 -2.76 9.79 14.16
N GLY A 249 -2.45 11.08 13.94
CA GLY A 249 -1.56 11.81 14.83
C GLY A 249 -0.11 11.50 14.51
N THR A 250 0.68 12.55 14.26
CA THR A 250 2.05 12.39 13.74
C THR A 250 3.00 13.36 14.44
N SER A 251 4.18 12.87 14.80
CA SER A 251 5.30 13.68 15.26
C SER A 251 6.60 13.23 14.58
N ALA A 252 7.55 14.14 14.44
CA ALA A 252 8.85 13.81 13.86
C ALA A 252 9.61 12.79 14.70
N LEU A 253 10.51 12.06 14.06
CA LEU A 253 11.51 11.20 14.66
C LEU A 253 12.88 11.70 14.18
N CYS A 254 13.74 12.10 15.11
CA CYS A 254 15.09 12.58 14.82
C CYS A 254 16.16 11.61 15.35
N GLY A 255 17.43 11.91 15.10
CA GLY A 255 18.54 11.06 15.57
C GLY A 255 18.83 11.12 17.07
N ASP A 256 18.19 12.04 17.82
CA ASP A 256 18.38 12.22 19.26
C ASP A 256 17.29 11.49 20.05
N SER A 257 17.68 10.55 20.89
CA SER A 257 16.75 9.74 21.69
C SER A 257 16.00 10.56 22.75
N ALA A 258 16.63 11.58 23.34
CA ALA A 258 16.00 12.44 24.36
C ALA A 258 14.94 13.34 23.72
N GLU A 259 15.24 13.90 22.55
CA GLU A 259 14.30 14.68 21.77
C GLU A 259 13.13 13.82 21.26
N ASN A 260 13.38 12.60 20.79
CA ASN A 260 12.34 11.67 20.38
C ASN A 260 11.37 11.34 21.52
N GLU A 261 11.90 11.15 22.75
CA GLU A 261 11.05 10.89 23.91
C GLU A 261 10.29 12.15 24.36
N ARG A 262 10.83 13.34 24.15
CA ARG A 262 10.10 14.60 24.34
C ARG A 262 8.92 14.70 23.35
N LEU A 263 9.21 14.53 22.06
CA LEU A 263 8.21 14.57 20.99
C LEU A 263 7.14 13.49 21.16
N ARG A 264 7.53 12.30 21.64
CA ARG A 264 6.59 11.22 21.97
C ARG A 264 5.62 11.63 23.07
N ARG A 265 6.11 12.24 24.14
CA ARG A 265 5.25 12.72 25.25
C ARG A 265 4.33 13.84 24.79
N GLU A 266 4.80 14.74 23.95
CA GLU A 266 3.98 15.81 23.36
C GLU A 266 2.88 15.23 22.50
N LEU A 267 3.18 14.26 21.61
CA LEU A 267 2.19 13.56 20.77
C LEU A 267 1.09 12.90 21.61
N LEU A 268 1.48 12.23 22.71
CA LEU A 268 0.54 11.57 23.62
C LEU A 268 -0.29 12.54 24.46
N ALA A 269 0.10 13.82 24.55
CA ALA A 269 -0.58 14.87 25.30
C ALA A 269 -1.29 15.90 24.41
N ASP A 270 -1.12 15.85 23.08
CA ASP A 270 -1.74 16.81 22.17
C ASP A 270 -3.22 16.49 21.95
N PRO A 271 -4.15 17.38 22.42
CA PRO A 271 -5.59 17.11 22.32
C PRO A 271 -6.09 16.97 20.87
N LYS A 272 -5.44 17.68 19.91
CA LYS A 272 -5.81 17.61 18.48
C LYS A 272 -5.46 16.25 17.92
N GLU A 273 -4.22 15.78 18.12
CA GLU A 273 -3.72 14.51 17.61
C GLU A 273 -4.49 13.33 18.25
N ILE A 274 -4.77 13.41 19.56
CA ILE A 274 -5.62 12.43 20.28
C ILE A 274 -7.04 12.39 19.70
N ALA A 275 -7.66 13.55 19.48
CA ALA A 275 -9.03 13.61 18.93
C ALA A 275 -9.09 13.05 17.51
N GLU A 276 -8.12 13.38 16.64
CA GLU A 276 -8.02 12.87 15.28
C GLU A 276 -7.88 11.33 15.28
N HIS A 277 -7.04 10.79 16.16
CA HIS A 277 -6.86 9.35 16.29
C HIS A 277 -8.13 8.66 16.81
N ALA A 278 -8.73 9.20 17.86
CA ALA A 278 -9.94 8.64 18.47
C ALA A 278 -11.10 8.54 17.49
N VAL A 279 -11.31 9.53 16.61
CA VAL A 279 -12.35 9.49 15.58
C VAL A 279 -12.06 8.40 14.55
N SER A 280 -10.79 8.20 14.18
CA SER A 280 -10.38 7.14 13.26
C SER A 280 -10.62 5.74 13.86
N VAL A 281 -10.28 5.54 15.13
CA VAL A 281 -10.55 4.27 15.86
C VAL A 281 -12.05 4.02 15.99
N LYS A 282 -12.83 5.05 16.30
CA LYS A 282 -14.29 4.95 16.39
C LYS A 282 -14.91 4.47 15.08
N LEU A 283 -14.48 5.03 13.94
CA LEU A 283 -14.97 4.58 12.64
C LEU A 283 -14.54 3.14 12.36
N ALA A 284 -13.29 2.78 12.61
CA ALA A 284 -12.83 1.40 12.45
C ALA A 284 -13.63 0.41 13.30
N LEU A 285 -13.99 0.77 14.54
CA LEU A 285 -14.89 -0.03 15.38
C LEU A 285 -16.29 -0.17 14.77
N GLN A 286 -16.86 0.90 14.21
CA GLN A 286 -18.18 0.88 13.58
C GLN A 286 -18.18 0.00 12.32
N GLU A 287 -17.17 0.09 11.51
CA GLU A 287 -17.00 -0.75 10.32
C GLU A 287 -16.82 -2.22 10.70
N MET A 288 -15.92 -2.51 11.62
CA MET A 288 -15.67 -3.86 12.13
C MET A 288 -16.91 -4.47 12.79
N ALA A 289 -17.75 -3.68 13.47
CA ALA A 289 -18.99 -4.16 14.07
C ALA A 289 -19.99 -4.69 13.04
N SER A 290 -19.92 -4.27 11.78
CA SER A 290 -20.81 -4.74 10.72
C SER A 290 -20.41 -6.11 10.13
N ILE A 291 -19.17 -6.55 10.39
CA ILE A 291 -18.59 -7.78 9.81
C ILE A 291 -18.13 -8.80 10.86
N CYS A 292 -18.00 -8.40 12.13
CA CYS A 292 -17.51 -9.26 13.19
C CYS A 292 -18.65 -9.79 14.08
N SER A 293 -18.41 -10.94 14.72
CA SER A 293 -19.24 -11.40 15.83
C SER A 293 -19.11 -10.42 17.01
N PRO A 294 -20.22 -9.93 17.58
CA PRO A 294 -20.21 -8.87 18.60
C PRO A 294 -19.31 -9.16 19.80
N ASP A 295 -19.29 -10.41 20.28
CA ASP A 295 -18.53 -10.83 21.45
C ASP A 295 -17.00 -10.91 21.20
N SER A 296 -16.57 -10.77 19.95
CA SER A 296 -15.16 -10.88 19.56
C SER A 296 -14.50 -9.53 19.26
N LEU A 297 -15.30 -8.47 19.11
CA LEU A 297 -14.82 -7.15 18.70
C LEU A 297 -14.19 -6.40 19.87
N GLY A 298 -12.98 -5.87 19.65
CA GLY A 298 -12.28 -5.06 20.65
C GLY A 298 -11.14 -4.28 20.07
N VAL A 299 -10.60 -3.38 20.89
CA VAL A 299 -9.37 -2.66 20.63
C VAL A 299 -8.27 -3.36 21.40
N SER A 300 -7.34 -4.01 20.69
CA SER A 300 -6.25 -4.79 21.30
C SER A 300 -5.01 -3.94 21.60
N GLU A 301 -4.80 -2.88 20.85
CA GLU A 301 -3.76 -1.87 21.05
C GLU A 301 -4.46 -0.51 20.97
N PHE A 302 -4.22 0.39 21.93
CA PHE A 302 -4.90 1.69 21.93
C PHE A 302 -3.94 2.84 22.19
N MET A 303 -3.83 3.75 21.22
CA MET A 303 -2.96 4.94 21.26
C MET A 303 -1.49 4.62 21.58
N GLU A 304 -0.98 3.51 21.10
CA GLU A 304 0.44 3.20 21.18
C GLU A 304 1.22 4.06 20.19
N VAL A 305 2.46 4.41 20.56
CA VAL A 305 3.33 5.15 19.65
C VAL A 305 4.12 4.18 18.79
N SER A 306 3.86 4.23 17.47
CA SER A 306 4.51 3.40 16.46
C SER A 306 5.48 4.23 15.61
N CYS A 307 6.76 3.83 15.57
CA CYS A 307 7.77 4.48 14.73
C CYS A 307 7.72 3.94 13.29
N ARG A 308 7.73 4.85 12.31
CA ARG A 308 7.68 4.54 10.88
C ARG A 308 8.63 5.45 10.11
N GLY A 309 9.87 4.99 9.92
CA GLY A 309 10.92 5.79 9.27
C GLY A 309 11.27 7.04 10.09
N SER A 310 11.05 8.21 9.51
CA SER A 310 11.35 9.52 10.11
C SER A 310 10.23 10.11 10.99
N VAL A 311 9.18 9.34 11.27
CA VAL A 311 8.03 9.80 12.05
C VAL A 311 7.56 8.76 13.05
N GLN A 312 6.85 9.24 14.08
CA GLN A 312 6.11 8.43 15.03
C GLN A 312 4.63 8.80 14.97
N HIS A 313 3.76 7.79 15.10
CA HIS A 313 2.31 7.94 14.99
C HIS A 313 1.61 7.37 16.21
N LEU A 314 0.43 7.90 16.55
CA LEU A 314 -0.50 7.17 17.39
C LEU A 314 -1.09 6.02 16.54
N ALA A 315 -1.04 4.83 17.10
CA ALA A 315 -1.50 3.59 16.48
C ALA A 315 -2.52 2.89 17.38
N SER A 316 -3.57 2.35 16.79
CA SER A 316 -4.48 1.44 17.48
C SER A 316 -4.78 0.24 16.59
N ARG A 317 -5.08 -0.91 17.21
CA ARG A 317 -5.51 -2.10 16.49
C ARG A 317 -6.90 -2.48 16.92
N VAL A 318 -7.82 -2.50 15.96
CA VAL A 318 -9.17 -3.00 16.13
C VAL A 318 -9.23 -4.41 15.59
N SER A 319 -9.67 -5.36 16.41
CA SER A 319 -9.63 -6.77 16.08
C SER A 319 -10.96 -7.45 16.41
N GLY A 320 -11.29 -8.51 15.66
CA GLY A 320 -12.48 -9.32 15.89
C GLY A 320 -12.40 -10.65 15.16
N ARG A 321 -13.49 -11.39 15.16
CA ARG A 321 -13.66 -12.60 14.35
C ARG A 321 -14.82 -12.36 13.38
N LEU A 322 -14.63 -12.71 12.12
CA LEU A 322 -15.69 -12.62 11.12
C LEU A 322 -16.96 -13.35 11.57
N ALA A 323 -18.09 -12.70 11.39
CA ALA A 323 -19.40 -13.28 11.66
C ALA A 323 -19.70 -14.41 10.65
N SER A 324 -20.61 -15.31 11.02
CA SER A 324 -21.03 -16.39 10.12
C SER A 324 -21.54 -15.84 8.79
N GLY A 325 -21.09 -16.44 7.68
CA GLY A 325 -21.42 -16.01 6.31
C GLY A 325 -20.64 -14.79 5.81
N ARG A 326 -19.67 -14.28 6.58
CA ARG A 326 -18.70 -13.27 6.15
C ARG A 326 -17.38 -13.93 5.78
N ASP A 327 -16.71 -13.38 4.79
CA ASP A 327 -15.40 -13.80 4.29
C ASP A 327 -14.41 -12.62 4.23
N ALA A 328 -13.20 -12.88 3.77
CA ALA A 328 -12.16 -11.87 3.62
C ALA A 328 -12.57 -10.73 2.68
N TRP A 329 -13.34 -11.02 1.64
CA TRP A 329 -13.77 -10.02 0.66
C TRP A 329 -14.89 -9.13 1.19
N SER A 330 -15.77 -9.65 2.03
CA SER A 330 -16.75 -8.84 2.78
C SER A 330 -16.05 -7.85 3.74
N ALA A 331 -14.97 -8.30 4.39
CA ALA A 331 -14.18 -7.43 5.26
C ALA A 331 -13.42 -6.37 4.45
N PHE A 332 -12.81 -6.77 3.34
CA PHE A 332 -12.14 -5.84 2.43
C PHE A 332 -13.10 -4.76 1.92
N GLU A 333 -14.27 -5.15 1.43
CA GLU A 333 -15.31 -4.23 0.92
C GLU A 333 -15.72 -3.19 1.97
N THR A 334 -15.83 -3.61 3.23
CA THR A 334 -16.22 -2.73 4.34
C THR A 334 -15.12 -1.78 4.77
N LEU A 335 -13.88 -2.26 4.86
CA LEU A 335 -12.75 -1.50 5.40
C LEU A 335 -12.05 -0.64 4.35
N PHE A 336 -12.16 -0.98 3.06
CA PHE A 336 -11.54 -0.24 1.97
C PHE A 336 -12.38 0.98 1.52
N PRO A 337 -11.75 2.14 1.30
CA PRO A 337 -10.36 2.46 1.57
C PRO A 337 -10.14 2.77 3.06
N ALA A 338 -8.88 2.76 3.50
CA ALA A 338 -8.55 3.15 4.87
C ALA A 338 -9.06 4.57 5.17
N VAL A 339 -9.62 4.77 6.36
CA VAL A 339 -10.10 6.09 6.81
C VAL A 339 -8.99 7.13 6.85
N THR A 340 -7.79 6.69 7.15
CA THR A 340 -6.56 7.51 7.22
C THR A 340 -6.10 8.02 5.85
N ALA A 341 -6.62 7.43 4.77
CA ALA A 341 -6.33 7.83 3.39
C ALA A 341 -7.56 8.39 2.63
N SER A 342 -8.74 8.42 3.25
CA SER A 342 -9.97 8.93 2.64
C SER A 342 -10.60 10.06 3.46
N GLY A 343 -11.31 9.73 4.53
CA GLY A 343 -11.93 10.72 5.42
C GLY A 343 -13.23 10.22 6.07
N ILE A 344 -13.96 11.14 6.71
CA ILE A 344 -15.11 10.83 7.55
C ILE A 344 -16.26 11.83 7.32
N PRO A 345 -17.48 11.39 7.01
CA PRO A 345 -17.82 10.03 6.59
C PRO A 345 -17.16 9.66 5.25
N LYS A 346 -16.92 8.35 5.00
CA LYS A 346 -16.16 7.89 3.82
C LYS A 346 -16.76 8.38 2.50
N ARG A 347 -18.07 8.21 2.29
CA ARG A 347 -18.73 8.51 1.02
C ARG A 347 -18.60 9.99 0.65
N GLU A 348 -18.86 10.89 1.59
CA GLU A 348 -18.78 12.34 1.41
C GLU A 348 -17.34 12.80 1.19
N ALA A 349 -16.37 12.18 1.92
CA ALA A 349 -14.96 12.46 1.73
C ALA A 349 -14.46 11.98 0.37
N LEU A 350 -14.87 10.80 -0.11
CA LEU A 350 -14.54 10.29 -1.44
C LEU A 350 -15.08 11.20 -2.55
N ASP A 351 -16.31 11.71 -2.40
CA ASP A 351 -16.88 12.66 -3.35
C ASP A 351 -16.11 13.99 -3.35
N SER A 352 -15.70 14.47 -2.18
CA SER A 352 -14.86 15.67 -2.05
C SER A 352 -13.49 15.48 -2.72
N ILE A 353 -12.82 14.35 -2.47
CA ILE A 353 -11.55 14.01 -3.14
C ILE A 353 -11.70 14.06 -4.66
N ARG A 354 -12.73 13.41 -5.20
CA ARG A 354 -12.99 13.38 -6.65
C ARG A 354 -13.23 14.78 -7.26
N ARG A 355 -13.79 15.72 -6.49
CA ARG A 355 -14.01 17.10 -6.94
C ARG A 355 -12.77 17.97 -6.86
N HIS A 356 -11.91 17.74 -5.87
CA HIS A 356 -10.76 18.60 -5.59
C HIS A 356 -9.43 18.07 -6.16
N GLU A 357 -9.33 16.79 -6.48
CA GLU A 357 -8.13 16.25 -7.11
C GLU A 357 -8.28 16.18 -8.63
N PRO A 358 -7.34 16.77 -9.40
CA PRO A 358 -7.49 16.94 -10.86
C PRO A 358 -7.36 15.62 -11.64
N ALA A 359 -6.80 14.59 -11.03
CA ALA A 359 -6.56 13.28 -11.64
C ALA A 359 -6.88 12.13 -10.68
N PRO A 360 -7.21 10.94 -11.19
CA PRO A 360 -7.33 9.73 -10.38
C PRO A 360 -6.06 9.45 -9.59
N ARG A 361 -6.21 8.92 -8.38
CA ARG A 361 -5.09 8.52 -7.51
C ARG A 361 -4.39 7.26 -7.97
N GLY A 362 -5.11 6.37 -8.66
CA GLY A 362 -4.63 5.05 -8.98
C GLY A 362 -4.26 4.26 -7.73
N LEU A 363 -3.05 3.72 -7.70
CA LEU A 363 -2.60 2.91 -6.57
C LEU A 363 -2.32 3.73 -5.29
N TYR A 364 -2.10 5.04 -5.38
CA TYR A 364 -1.95 5.89 -4.18
C TYR A 364 -3.21 5.86 -3.32
N SER A 365 -3.08 5.64 -2.01
CA SER A 365 -4.19 5.43 -1.07
C SER A 365 -5.08 4.22 -1.37
N GLY A 366 -4.73 3.41 -2.37
CA GLY A 366 -5.24 2.07 -2.58
C GLY A 366 -4.52 1.06 -1.69
N CYS A 367 -4.43 -0.19 -2.10
CA CYS A 367 -3.67 -1.20 -1.36
C CYS A 367 -2.93 -2.19 -2.27
N VAL A 368 -1.87 -2.78 -1.72
CA VAL A 368 -1.24 -3.99 -2.23
C VAL A 368 -1.61 -5.14 -1.30
N LEU A 369 -1.93 -6.30 -1.84
CA LEU A 369 -2.51 -7.38 -1.05
C LEU A 369 -1.92 -8.75 -1.41
N LEU A 370 -1.89 -9.60 -0.38
CA LEU A 370 -1.73 -11.05 -0.50
C LEU A 370 -3.02 -11.72 -0.09
N VAL A 371 -3.40 -12.76 -0.83
CA VAL A 371 -4.55 -13.60 -0.50
C VAL A 371 -4.11 -15.05 -0.63
N ASP A 372 -4.26 -15.81 0.45
CA ASP A 372 -3.94 -17.25 0.46
C ASP A 372 -5.20 -18.11 0.22
N SER A 373 -5.01 -19.31 -0.29
CA SER A 373 -6.09 -20.26 -0.60
C SER A 373 -6.93 -20.71 0.60
N ASP A 374 -6.40 -20.52 1.81
CA ASP A 374 -7.09 -20.80 3.08
C ASP A 374 -7.97 -19.66 3.57
N GLY A 375 -8.09 -18.59 2.78
CA GLY A 375 -8.90 -17.40 3.09
C GLY A 375 -8.17 -16.31 3.87
N ALA A 376 -6.89 -16.50 4.18
CA ALA A 376 -6.07 -15.44 4.77
C ALA A 376 -5.87 -14.30 3.77
N MET A 377 -5.90 -13.07 4.27
CA MET A 377 -5.69 -11.85 3.49
C MET A 377 -4.82 -10.88 4.28
N ASP A 378 -3.89 -10.21 3.58
CA ASP A 378 -3.08 -9.12 4.10
C ASP A 378 -3.10 -7.98 3.08
N ALA A 379 -3.74 -6.87 3.40
CA ALA A 379 -3.89 -5.71 2.53
C ALA A 379 -3.21 -4.49 3.15
N ALA A 380 -2.11 -4.06 2.54
CA ALA A 380 -1.30 -2.94 2.97
C ALA A 380 -1.73 -1.64 2.28
N LEU A 381 -1.94 -0.57 3.05
CA LEU A 381 -2.23 0.75 2.52
C LEU A 381 -1.05 1.29 1.71
N VAL A 382 -1.29 1.74 0.50
CA VAL A 382 -0.22 2.30 -0.35
C VAL A 382 -0.02 3.78 -0.07
N LEU A 383 1.00 4.04 0.72
CA LEU A 383 1.54 5.37 1.01
C LEU A 383 3.07 5.33 0.91
N ARG A 384 3.71 6.49 0.90
CA ARG A 384 5.18 6.60 0.83
C ARG A 384 5.73 5.77 -0.33
N ALA A 385 5.19 5.99 -1.50
CA ALA A 385 5.41 5.18 -2.68
C ALA A 385 5.89 6.01 -3.87
N VAL A 386 6.54 5.33 -4.79
CA VAL A 386 6.99 5.83 -6.09
C VAL A 386 6.32 5.01 -7.17
N TYR A 387 5.92 5.69 -8.22
CA TYR A 387 5.19 5.11 -9.33
C TYR A 387 5.90 5.40 -10.65
N ARG A 388 5.79 4.47 -11.59
CA ARG A 388 6.17 4.62 -12.99
C ARG A 388 5.09 4.05 -13.88
N HIS A 389 4.75 4.74 -14.95
CA HIS A 389 3.92 4.23 -16.02
C HIS A 389 4.47 4.73 -17.36
N GLY A 390 5.03 3.82 -18.16
CA GLY A 390 5.83 4.20 -19.30
C GLY A 390 7.03 5.08 -18.92
N GLU A 391 7.14 6.24 -19.53
CA GLU A 391 8.18 7.23 -19.26
C GLU A 391 7.89 8.14 -18.04
N ARG A 392 6.66 8.16 -17.55
CA ARG A 392 6.28 9.00 -16.43
C ARG A 392 6.63 8.35 -15.10
N CYS A 393 7.39 9.08 -14.25
CA CYS A 393 7.66 8.71 -12.88
C CYS A 393 7.15 9.80 -11.93
N TRP A 394 6.52 9.42 -10.81
CA TRP A 394 6.01 10.39 -9.84
C TRP A 394 5.96 9.84 -8.41
N LEU A 395 5.90 10.77 -7.47
CA LEU A 395 5.56 10.54 -6.07
C LEU A 395 4.22 11.21 -5.78
N GLN A 396 3.51 10.71 -4.78
CA GLN A 396 2.26 11.31 -4.32
C GLN A 396 2.18 11.29 -2.80
N ALA A 397 1.72 12.42 -2.23
CA ALA A 397 1.46 12.52 -0.79
C ALA A 397 0.24 13.40 -0.53
N GLY A 398 -0.46 13.12 0.55
CA GLY A 398 -1.62 13.89 0.99
C GLY A 398 -1.54 14.24 2.47
N ALA A 399 -2.31 15.26 2.83
CA ALA A 399 -2.49 15.71 4.20
C ALA A 399 -3.94 15.52 4.67
N GLY A 400 -4.09 15.24 5.96
CA GLY A 400 -5.37 15.02 6.61
C GLY A 400 -6.00 16.30 7.11
N LEU A 401 -7.01 16.78 6.39
CA LEU A 401 -7.72 18.00 6.72
C LEU A 401 -8.76 17.75 7.81
N VAL A 402 -8.73 18.62 8.82
CA VAL A 402 -9.75 18.75 9.88
C VAL A 402 -10.15 20.24 9.96
N PRO A 403 -11.25 20.62 10.64
CA PRO A 403 -11.72 22.01 10.67
C PRO A 403 -10.69 23.04 11.17
N SER A 404 -9.67 22.62 11.93
CA SER A 404 -8.57 23.46 12.43
C SER A 404 -7.36 23.52 11.52
N SER A 405 -7.34 22.82 10.39
CA SER A 405 -6.25 22.84 9.42
C SER A 405 -6.08 24.18 8.74
N THR A 406 -4.87 24.44 8.21
CA THR A 406 -4.59 25.63 7.39
C THR A 406 -3.91 25.22 6.08
N PRO A 407 -4.18 25.88 4.95
CA PRO A 407 -3.57 25.53 3.66
C PRO A 407 -2.04 25.49 3.68
N GLU A 408 -1.41 26.39 4.43
CA GLU A 408 0.05 26.49 4.56
C GLU A 408 0.65 25.28 5.27
N ARG A 409 0.02 24.88 6.38
CA ARG A 409 0.49 23.72 7.17
C ARG A 409 0.34 22.42 6.37
N GLU A 410 -0.80 22.25 5.72
CA GLU A 410 -1.08 21.03 4.94
C GLU A 410 -0.18 20.92 3.70
N TRP A 411 0.14 22.05 3.06
CA TRP A 411 1.17 22.08 2.02
C TRP A 411 2.53 21.61 2.55
N THR A 412 2.98 22.17 3.67
CA THR A 412 4.25 21.80 4.32
C THR A 412 4.27 20.31 4.65
N GLU A 413 3.18 19.77 5.21
CA GLU A 413 3.06 18.35 5.56
C GLU A 413 3.20 17.45 4.31
N THR A 414 2.62 17.84 3.17
CA THR A 414 2.81 17.08 1.92
C THR A 414 4.26 17.13 1.44
N CYS A 415 4.95 18.27 1.57
CA CYS A 415 6.37 18.39 1.21
C CYS A 415 7.23 17.46 2.07
N GLU A 416 7.01 17.40 3.39
CA GLU A 416 7.73 16.54 4.32
C GLU A 416 7.49 15.04 4.00
N LYS A 417 6.24 14.66 3.72
CA LYS A 417 5.89 13.29 3.33
C LYS A 417 6.54 12.88 2.00
N LEU A 418 6.57 13.75 1.02
CA LEU A 418 7.27 13.51 -0.24
C LEU A 418 8.79 13.38 -0.02
N ALA A 419 9.37 14.25 0.79
CA ALA A 419 10.81 14.25 1.10
C ALA A 419 11.26 12.93 1.76
N SER A 420 10.41 12.33 2.61
CA SER A 420 10.70 11.06 3.28
C SER A 420 10.94 9.88 2.32
N VAL A 421 10.49 9.99 1.08
CA VAL A 421 10.69 9.00 0.01
C VAL A 421 11.73 9.49 -1.00
N ALA A 422 11.64 10.76 -1.40
CA ALA A 422 12.48 11.36 -2.44
C ALA A 422 13.98 11.28 -2.11
N CYS A 423 14.37 11.39 -0.85
CA CYS A 423 15.77 11.32 -0.42
C CYS A 423 16.44 9.95 -0.67
N HIS A 424 15.66 8.92 -0.99
CA HIS A 424 16.15 7.56 -1.24
C HIS A 424 16.15 7.17 -2.71
N LEU A 425 15.78 8.07 -3.62
CA LEU A 425 15.76 7.80 -5.05
C LEU A 425 17.16 7.56 -5.60
N ARG A 426 17.28 6.58 -6.50
CA ARG A 426 18.52 6.14 -7.11
C ARG A 426 18.35 6.04 -8.62
N ARG A 427 19.38 6.40 -9.40
CA ARG A 427 19.49 6.10 -10.83
C ARG A 427 20.54 5.05 -11.08
N ARG A 428 20.43 4.35 -12.19
CA ARG A 428 21.51 3.48 -12.66
C ARG A 428 22.74 4.33 -12.97
N PRO A 429 23.94 3.84 -12.66
CA PRO A 429 25.15 4.43 -13.19
C PRO A 429 25.05 4.48 -14.72
N LEU A 430 25.39 5.61 -15.30
CA LEU A 430 25.57 5.66 -16.76
C LEU A 430 26.68 4.66 -17.09
N PRO A 431 26.56 3.85 -18.16
CA PRO A 431 27.68 3.07 -18.62
C PRO A 431 28.84 4.06 -18.87
N ASP A 432 30.03 3.74 -18.35
CA ASP A 432 31.21 4.52 -18.62
C ASP A 432 31.25 4.74 -20.14
N ALA A 433 31.32 6.01 -20.55
CA ALA A 433 31.53 6.31 -21.96
C ALA A 433 32.83 5.57 -22.35
N ALA A 434 32.66 4.52 -23.16
CA ALA A 434 33.84 3.82 -23.69
C ALA A 434 34.69 4.84 -24.42
N ASP A 435 35.87 5.12 -23.85
CA ASP A 435 36.92 5.92 -24.53
C ASP A 435 37.33 5.30 -25.87
#